data_981c502dc81d0fb2ff50fcfd3ca2f2d2
#
_entry.id   981c502dc81d0fb2ff50fcfd3ca2f2d2
#
_cell.length_a   1.000
_cell.length_b   1.000
_cell.length_c   1.000
_cell.angle_alpha   90.00
_cell.angle_beta   90.00
_cell.angle_gamma   90.00
#
_symmetry.space_group_name_H-M   'P 1'
#
loop_
_entity.id
_entity.type
_entity.pdbx_description
1 polymer ?
#
loop_
_entity_poly.entity_id
_entity_poly.type
_entity_poly.pdbx_seq_one_letter_code
_entity_poly.pdbx_strand_id
1 'polypeptide(L)'
;MSVSRRTFLKTTAATGIGIVTMPTSSFAARGNGVMPAPTFVETNGIDMAVYERGEGPVVVFCHGWPELAFSWRSQIEAVSAAGYHAIAPDQRGFGMTGGPTDLSQYDMQIFCDDLAGLLDAKGIDKAVFCGHDWGGAVVWAMGRLHPDRCSGIIGLNTAAGRPGDLPPVENAEPSLIIQTPNYYVLT
;
A
#
# COMPACT_ATOMS: atom_id res chain seq x y z
N MET A 1 16.37 2.37 33.02
CA MET A 1 17.22 1.30 32.46
C MET A 1 16.91 1.16 30.98
N SER A 2 17.89 1.46 30.11
CA SER A 2 17.73 1.37 28.65
C SER A 2 17.86 -0.07 28.22
N VAL A 3 16.81 -0.69 27.69
CA VAL A 3 16.86 -2.05 27.14
C VAL A 3 17.51 -1.98 25.76
N SER A 4 18.64 -2.65 25.60
CA SER A 4 19.38 -2.70 24.34
C SER A 4 18.55 -3.40 23.25
N ARG A 5 18.63 -2.90 21.99
CA ARG A 5 17.97 -3.50 20.80
C ARG A 5 18.30 -5.00 20.60
N ARG A 6 19.46 -5.46 21.10
CA ARG A 6 19.87 -6.88 21.08
C ARG A 6 19.10 -7.75 22.06
N THR A 7 18.61 -7.20 23.17
CA THR A 7 17.86 -7.97 24.18
C THR A 7 16.42 -8.19 23.76
N PHE A 8 15.82 -7.24 23.01
CA PHE A 8 14.45 -7.37 22.51
C PHE A 8 14.28 -8.56 21.54
N LEU A 9 15.26 -8.77 20.65
CA LEU A 9 15.22 -9.87 19.66
C LEU A 9 15.41 -11.28 20.26
N LYS A 10 15.90 -11.40 21.50
CA LYS A 10 16.11 -12.70 22.16
C LYS A 10 14.90 -13.21 22.93
N THR A 11 13.96 -12.33 23.28
CA THR A 11 12.82 -12.68 24.16
C THR A 11 11.57 -13.11 23.34
N THR A 12 11.53 -12.86 22.03
CA THR A 12 10.38 -13.16 21.15
C THR A 12 10.44 -14.57 20.52
N ALA A 13 11.46 -15.37 20.83
CA ALA A 13 11.66 -16.69 20.20
C ALA A 13 10.79 -17.83 20.77
N ALA A 14 9.84 -17.54 21.68
CA ALA A 14 9.07 -18.58 22.38
C ALA A 14 7.60 -18.74 21.93
N THR A 15 7.12 -17.95 21.00
CA THR A 15 5.76 -18.10 20.45
C THR A 15 5.85 -18.09 18.92
N GLY A 16 5.69 -19.24 18.31
CA GLY A 16 5.69 -19.64 16.90
C GLY A 16 5.38 -18.63 15.78
N ILE A 17 5.89 -17.41 15.86
CA ILE A 17 5.88 -16.44 14.79
C ILE A 17 7.11 -16.71 13.94
N GLY A 18 6.90 -17.26 12.74
CA GLY A 18 7.97 -17.45 11.76
C GLY A 18 8.58 -16.10 11.40
N ILE A 19 9.72 -15.76 12.01
CA ILE A 19 10.52 -14.61 11.56
C ILE A 19 11.11 -15.03 10.21
N VAL A 20 10.55 -14.52 9.12
CA VAL A 20 11.21 -14.55 7.82
C VAL A 20 12.43 -13.64 7.94
N THR A 21 13.60 -14.22 8.24
CA THR A 21 14.86 -13.51 8.15
C THR A 21 15.19 -13.31 6.68
N MET A 22 14.81 -12.17 6.13
CA MET A 22 15.31 -11.77 4.82
C MET A 22 16.83 -11.56 4.92
N PRO A 23 17.63 -12.10 3.99
CA PRO A 23 19.06 -11.87 4.00
C PRO A 23 19.31 -10.36 3.83
N THR A 24 20.06 -9.78 4.76
CA THR A 24 20.38 -8.35 4.82
C THR A 24 21.15 -7.83 3.60
N SER A 25 21.66 -8.72 2.76
CA SER A 25 22.35 -8.40 1.50
C SER A 25 21.39 -7.96 0.36
N SER A 26 20.09 -8.23 0.45
CA SER A 26 19.12 -7.89 -0.61
C SER A 26 18.69 -6.42 -0.59
N PHE A 27 18.89 -5.69 0.50
CA PHE A 27 18.54 -4.28 0.59
C PHE A 27 19.59 -3.31 0.04
N ALA A 28 20.74 -3.80 -0.44
CA ALA A 28 21.86 -2.97 -0.89
C ALA A 28 21.84 -2.62 -2.39
N ALA A 29 20.90 -3.13 -3.16
CA ALA A 29 20.72 -2.65 -4.53
C ALA A 29 20.04 -1.27 -4.46
N ARG A 30 20.86 -0.19 -4.49
CA ARG A 30 20.35 1.14 -4.82
C ARG A 30 19.91 1.07 -6.29
N GLY A 31 18.66 0.70 -6.50
CA GLY A 31 18.05 0.80 -7.79
C GLY A 31 18.13 2.24 -8.28
N ASN A 32 18.40 2.44 -9.56
CA ASN A 32 18.43 3.77 -10.17
C ASN A 32 17.02 4.40 -10.19
N GLY A 33 16.02 3.72 -9.63
CA GLY A 33 14.64 4.21 -9.53
C GLY A 33 14.04 4.58 -10.88
N VAL A 34 14.37 3.81 -11.92
CA VAL A 34 13.81 4.05 -13.26
C VAL A 34 12.33 3.64 -13.24
N MET A 35 11.47 4.62 -13.44
CA MET A 35 10.03 4.37 -13.54
C MET A 35 9.73 3.54 -14.80
N PRO A 36 8.94 2.44 -14.70
CA PRO A 36 8.44 1.75 -15.88
C PRO A 36 7.57 2.67 -16.73
N ALA A 37 7.39 2.35 -18.01
CA ALA A 37 6.39 3.05 -18.83
C ALA A 37 4.99 2.73 -18.30
N PRO A 38 4.06 3.71 -18.26
CA PRO A 38 2.70 3.46 -17.81
C PRO A 38 1.92 2.61 -18.81
N THR A 39 1.03 1.79 -18.28
CA THR A 39 -0.12 1.24 -19.00
C THR A 39 -1.38 1.97 -18.55
N PHE A 40 -2.42 1.99 -19.38
CA PHE A 40 -3.70 2.59 -19.01
C PHE A 40 -4.73 1.51 -18.74
N VAL A 41 -5.41 1.64 -17.63
CA VAL A 41 -6.44 0.69 -17.16
C VAL A 41 -7.74 1.46 -16.99
N GLU A 42 -8.78 1.07 -17.73
CA GLU A 42 -10.12 1.62 -17.52
C GLU A 42 -10.67 1.11 -16.18
N THR A 43 -11.00 2.00 -15.28
CA THR A 43 -11.58 1.70 -13.98
C THR A 43 -12.48 2.83 -13.53
N ASN A 44 -13.67 2.52 -13.03
CA ASN A 44 -14.61 3.46 -12.41
C ASN A 44 -14.78 4.78 -13.22
N GLY A 45 -14.84 4.67 -14.55
CA GLY A 45 -15.05 5.79 -15.49
C GLY A 45 -13.85 6.69 -15.72
N ILE A 46 -12.64 6.24 -15.41
CA ILE A 46 -11.37 6.91 -15.74
C ILE A 46 -10.40 5.97 -16.43
N ASP A 47 -9.48 6.51 -17.22
CA ASP A 47 -8.32 5.81 -17.74
C ASP A 47 -7.14 6.03 -16.76
N MET A 48 -6.93 5.07 -15.89
CA MET A 48 -5.90 5.15 -14.85
C MET A 48 -4.53 4.79 -15.41
N ALA A 49 -3.58 5.71 -15.30
CA ALA A 49 -2.18 5.45 -15.62
C ALA A 49 -1.53 4.61 -14.52
N VAL A 50 -1.02 3.45 -14.88
CA VAL A 50 -0.51 2.45 -13.94
C VAL A 50 0.93 2.10 -14.28
N TYR A 51 1.80 2.21 -13.31
CA TYR A 51 3.22 1.87 -13.40
C TYR A 51 3.45 0.60 -12.60
N GLU A 52 3.94 -0.46 -13.25
CA GLU A 52 4.03 -1.75 -12.59
C GLU A 52 5.30 -2.51 -12.99
N ARG A 53 5.75 -3.38 -12.09
CA ARG A 53 6.92 -4.24 -12.30
C ARG A 53 6.85 -5.48 -11.43
N GLY A 54 7.41 -6.58 -11.94
CA GLY A 54 7.52 -7.85 -11.23
C GLY A 54 6.29 -8.72 -11.38
N GLU A 55 6.34 -9.86 -10.71
CA GLU A 55 5.30 -10.88 -10.66
C GLU A 55 5.20 -11.42 -9.23
N GLY A 56 4.10 -12.05 -8.87
CA GLY A 56 3.89 -12.63 -7.54
C GLY A 56 2.81 -11.91 -6.72
N PRO A 57 2.85 -11.97 -5.39
CA PRO A 57 1.89 -11.27 -4.55
C PRO A 57 1.89 -9.76 -4.80
N VAL A 58 0.70 -9.17 -4.84
CA VAL A 58 0.53 -7.79 -5.30
C VAL A 58 0.68 -6.78 -4.17
N VAL A 59 1.44 -5.70 -4.44
CA VAL A 59 1.54 -4.52 -3.59
C VAL A 59 1.15 -3.30 -4.42
N VAL A 60 0.07 -2.61 -4.02
CA VAL A 60 -0.39 -1.35 -4.64
C VAL A 60 0.10 -0.17 -3.83
N PHE A 61 0.76 0.77 -4.48
CA PHE A 61 1.34 1.98 -3.88
C PHE A 61 0.51 3.22 -4.21
N CYS A 62 -0.05 3.87 -3.21
CA CYS A 62 -0.86 5.08 -3.34
C CYS A 62 -0.04 6.31 -2.91
N HIS A 63 0.18 7.25 -3.83
CA HIS A 63 0.97 8.46 -3.58
C HIS A 63 0.19 9.50 -2.79
N GLY A 64 0.92 10.46 -2.19
CA GLY A 64 0.38 11.59 -1.47
C GLY A 64 0.06 12.80 -2.36
N TRP A 65 -0.22 13.92 -1.73
CA TRP A 65 -0.43 15.20 -2.39
C TRP A 65 0.76 16.16 -2.09
N PRO A 66 1.32 16.86 -3.07
CA PRO A 66 1.00 16.89 -4.51
C PRO A 66 1.91 15.95 -5.34
N GLU A 67 1.98 14.70 -4.95
CA GLU A 67 2.85 13.69 -5.54
C GLU A 67 2.20 12.98 -6.75
N LEU A 68 2.95 12.05 -7.34
CA LEU A 68 2.57 11.15 -8.43
C LEU A 68 3.08 9.74 -8.13
N ALA A 69 2.68 8.76 -8.90
CA ALA A 69 3.22 7.39 -8.85
C ALA A 69 4.77 7.37 -8.90
N PHE A 70 5.38 8.39 -9.51
CA PHE A 70 6.84 8.57 -9.58
C PHE A 70 7.53 8.58 -8.21
N SER A 71 6.85 8.98 -7.14
CA SER A 71 7.39 8.95 -5.76
C SER A 71 7.79 7.53 -5.36
N TRP A 72 7.13 6.51 -5.90
CA TRP A 72 7.33 5.10 -5.59
C TRP A 72 8.35 4.36 -6.46
N ARG A 73 9.05 5.04 -7.38
CA ARG A 73 9.98 4.43 -8.35
C ARG A 73 11.02 3.50 -7.72
N SER A 74 11.56 3.88 -6.54
CA SER A 74 12.55 3.07 -5.82
C SER A 74 11.91 1.88 -5.11
N GLN A 75 10.69 2.05 -4.59
CA GLN A 75 9.92 0.99 -3.95
C GLN A 75 9.43 -0.03 -4.99
N ILE A 76 8.97 0.41 -6.15
CA ILE A 76 8.59 -0.46 -7.27
C ILE A 76 9.77 -1.38 -7.64
N GLU A 77 10.98 -0.81 -7.79
CA GLU A 77 12.17 -1.57 -8.11
C GLU A 77 12.54 -2.57 -6.99
N ALA A 78 12.60 -2.10 -5.75
CA ALA A 78 13.01 -2.93 -4.62
C ALA A 78 12.01 -4.05 -4.33
N VAL A 79 10.71 -3.76 -4.39
CA VAL A 79 9.64 -4.72 -4.09
C VAL A 79 9.52 -5.75 -5.20
N SER A 80 9.65 -5.35 -6.47
CA SER A 80 9.68 -6.28 -7.59
C SER A 80 10.90 -7.21 -7.55
N ALA A 81 12.08 -6.67 -7.19
CA ALA A 81 13.29 -7.49 -7.01
C ALA A 81 13.16 -8.49 -5.85
N ALA A 82 12.27 -8.23 -4.88
CA ALA A 82 11.96 -9.14 -3.78
C ALA A 82 10.91 -10.22 -4.14
N GLY A 83 10.44 -10.27 -5.40
CA GLY A 83 9.50 -11.29 -5.88
C GLY A 83 8.02 -10.92 -5.69
N TYR A 84 7.70 -9.64 -5.66
CA TYR A 84 6.33 -9.14 -5.61
C TYR A 84 5.96 -8.44 -6.92
N HIS A 85 4.67 -8.37 -7.21
CA HIS A 85 4.15 -7.51 -8.26
C HIS A 85 3.84 -6.13 -7.67
N ALA A 86 4.68 -5.15 -7.95
CA ALA A 86 4.56 -3.77 -7.49
C ALA A 86 3.75 -2.96 -8.50
N ILE A 87 2.66 -2.33 -8.07
CA ILE A 87 1.75 -1.51 -8.87
C ILE A 87 1.65 -0.13 -8.23
N ALA A 88 1.88 0.94 -9.00
CA ALA A 88 1.68 2.32 -8.54
C ALA A 88 0.85 3.09 -9.57
N PRO A 89 -0.43 3.36 -9.30
CA PRO A 89 -1.23 4.23 -10.15
C PRO A 89 -0.93 5.71 -9.89
N ASP A 90 -1.04 6.56 -10.91
CA ASP A 90 -1.41 7.95 -10.69
C ASP A 90 -2.89 7.95 -10.30
N GLN A 91 -3.21 8.42 -9.10
CA GLN A 91 -4.59 8.41 -8.61
C GLN A 91 -5.47 9.40 -9.39
N ARG A 92 -6.79 9.26 -9.29
CA ARG A 92 -7.78 10.15 -9.92
C ARG A 92 -7.42 11.62 -9.73
N GLY A 93 -7.36 12.40 -10.81
CA GLY A 93 -7.02 13.83 -10.80
C GLY A 93 -5.54 14.13 -10.80
N PHE A 94 -4.67 13.12 -10.87
CA PHE A 94 -3.22 13.29 -10.84
C PHE A 94 -2.52 12.72 -12.08
N GLY A 95 -1.40 13.31 -12.42
CA GLY A 95 -0.47 12.82 -13.42
C GLY A 95 -1.13 12.54 -14.77
N MET A 96 -0.87 11.35 -15.29
CA MET A 96 -1.41 10.94 -16.59
C MET A 96 -2.83 10.35 -16.51
N THR A 97 -3.33 10.05 -15.31
CA THR A 97 -4.72 9.63 -15.13
C THR A 97 -5.69 10.78 -15.40
N GLY A 98 -5.32 12.00 -15.03
CA GLY A 98 -6.27 13.11 -15.12
C GLY A 98 -7.49 12.89 -14.22
N GLY A 99 -8.62 13.46 -14.62
CA GLY A 99 -9.87 13.25 -13.91
C GLY A 99 -10.98 14.21 -14.31
N PRO A 100 -12.22 13.95 -13.88
CA PRO A 100 -13.34 14.83 -14.15
C PRO A 100 -13.20 16.18 -13.48
N THR A 101 -13.85 17.22 -14.02
CA THR A 101 -13.86 18.56 -13.43
C THR A 101 -14.90 18.72 -12.31
N ASP A 102 -15.81 17.77 -12.17
CA ASP A 102 -16.84 17.76 -11.14
C ASP A 102 -16.21 17.30 -9.80
N LEU A 103 -16.20 18.21 -8.81
CA LEU A 103 -15.63 17.96 -7.49
C LEU A 103 -16.35 16.84 -6.72
N SER A 104 -17.61 16.55 -7.03
CA SER A 104 -18.33 15.42 -6.42
C SER A 104 -17.73 14.06 -6.78
N GLN A 105 -16.85 14.02 -7.79
CA GLN A 105 -16.15 12.82 -8.22
C GLN A 105 -14.83 12.55 -7.47
N TYR A 106 -14.59 13.26 -6.34
CA TYR A 106 -13.34 13.20 -5.59
C TYR A 106 -13.55 12.91 -4.11
N ASP A 107 -14.52 12.08 -3.77
CA ASP A 107 -14.67 11.59 -2.41
C ASP A 107 -13.85 10.31 -2.15
N MET A 108 -13.72 9.95 -0.89
CA MET A 108 -12.89 8.83 -0.47
C MET A 108 -13.42 7.47 -0.96
N GLN A 109 -14.74 7.32 -1.08
CA GLN A 109 -15.37 6.11 -1.63
C GLN A 109 -14.94 5.91 -3.09
N ILE A 110 -14.97 6.98 -3.88
CA ILE A 110 -14.62 6.95 -5.31
C ILE A 110 -13.15 6.58 -5.50
N PHE A 111 -12.23 7.12 -4.68
CA PHE A 111 -10.81 6.71 -4.72
C PHE A 111 -10.62 5.23 -4.41
N CYS A 112 -11.37 4.70 -3.45
CA CYS A 112 -11.33 3.28 -3.13
C CYS A 112 -11.95 2.42 -4.24
N ASP A 113 -13.05 2.86 -4.84
CA ASP A 113 -13.70 2.17 -5.95
C ASP A 113 -12.79 2.14 -7.20
N ASP A 114 -12.00 3.18 -7.44
CA ASP A 114 -10.97 3.20 -8.48
C ASP A 114 -9.93 2.09 -8.27
N LEU A 115 -9.46 1.92 -7.04
CA LEU A 115 -8.47 0.90 -6.71
C LEU A 115 -9.06 -0.51 -6.73
N ALA A 116 -10.31 -0.68 -6.29
CA ALA A 116 -11.01 -1.96 -6.39
C ALA A 116 -11.21 -2.35 -7.86
N GLY A 117 -11.65 -1.41 -8.69
CA GLY A 117 -11.82 -1.62 -10.13
C GLY A 117 -10.49 -1.84 -10.86
N LEU A 118 -9.38 -1.23 -10.41
CA LEU A 118 -8.03 -1.55 -10.90
C LEU A 118 -7.69 -3.03 -10.66
N LEU A 119 -7.97 -3.55 -9.47
CA LEU A 119 -7.76 -4.97 -9.17
C LEU A 119 -8.64 -5.85 -10.06
N ASP A 120 -9.90 -5.49 -10.24
CA ASP A 120 -10.85 -6.23 -11.10
C ASP A 120 -10.35 -6.31 -12.55
N ALA A 121 -9.98 -5.17 -13.11
CA ALA A 121 -9.48 -5.09 -14.48
C ALA A 121 -8.20 -5.91 -14.71
N LYS A 122 -7.42 -6.13 -13.65
CA LYS A 122 -6.20 -6.96 -13.68
C LYS A 122 -6.42 -8.41 -13.25
N GLY A 123 -7.64 -8.80 -12.86
CA GLY A 123 -7.93 -10.14 -12.37
C GLY A 123 -7.27 -10.46 -11.03
N ILE A 124 -7.03 -9.44 -10.21
CA ILE A 124 -6.38 -9.55 -8.89
C ILE A 124 -7.47 -9.60 -7.82
N ASP A 125 -7.48 -10.66 -7.02
CA ASP A 125 -8.45 -10.81 -5.93
C ASP A 125 -8.15 -9.86 -4.78
N LYS A 126 -6.93 -9.90 -4.26
CA LYS A 126 -6.48 -9.10 -3.10
C LYS A 126 -5.08 -8.55 -3.31
N ALA A 127 -4.80 -7.42 -2.64
CA ALA A 127 -3.48 -6.81 -2.63
C ALA A 127 -3.11 -6.28 -1.24
N VAL A 128 -1.81 -6.13 -0.98
CA VAL A 128 -1.33 -5.23 0.06
C VAL A 128 -1.39 -3.81 -0.48
N PHE A 129 -2.05 -2.91 0.25
CA PHE A 129 -2.08 -1.48 -0.09
C PHE A 129 -1.09 -0.70 0.77
N CYS A 130 -0.21 0.06 0.13
CA CYS A 130 0.79 0.89 0.78
C CYS A 130 0.58 2.35 0.37
N GLY A 131 0.36 3.25 1.31
CA GLY A 131 0.09 4.65 1.02
C GLY A 131 0.86 5.62 1.89
N HIS A 132 1.21 6.77 1.33
CA HIS A 132 1.86 7.88 2.00
C HIS A 132 0.98 9.11 1.94
N ASP A 133 0.93 9.90 3.03
CA ASP A 133 0.17 11.15 3.11
C ASP A 133 -1.32 10.94 2.72
N TRP A 134 -1.87 11.62 1.70
CA TRP A 134 -3.22 11.39 1.17
C TRP A 134 -3.42 9.94 0.71
N GLY A 135 -2.43 9.34 0.07
CA GLY A 135 -2.46 7.91 -0.26
C GLY A 135 -2.58 7.02 0.97
N GLY A 136 -2.01 7.44 2.11
CA GLY A 136 -2.20 6.78 3.39
C GLY A 136 -3.67 6.82 3.84
N ALA A 137 -4.37 7.97 3.69
CA ALA A 137 -5.79 8.06 3.98
C ALA A 137 -6.62 7.12 3.09
N VAL A 138 -6.28 7.06 1.79
CA VAL A 138 -6.95 6.16 0.83
C VAL A 138 -6.77 4.69 1.22
N VAL A 139 -5.56 4.23 1.53
CA VAL A 139 -5.35 2.81 1.89
C VAL A 139 -6.01 2.43 3.21
N TRP A 140 -6.09 3.35 4.19
CA TRP A 140 -6.88 3.10 5.39
C TRP A 140 -8.38 3.02 5.10
N ALA A 141 -8.87 3.82 4.15
CA ALA A 141 -10.26 3.74 3.70
C ALA A 141 -10.53 2.43 2.94
N MET A 142 -9.59 1.93 2.12
CA MET A 142 -9.68 0.61 1.47
C MET A 142 -9.96 -0.49 2.48
N GLY A 143 -9.25 -0.51 3.61
CA GLY A 143 -9.47 -1.51 4.65
C GLY A 143 -10.86 -1.45 5.30
N ARG A 144 -11.57 -0.33 5.21
CA ARG A 144 -12.94 -0.17 5.74
C ARG A 144 -14.02 -0.41 4.68
N LEU A 145 -13.79 0.08 3.47
CA LEU A 145 -14.78 0.10 2.39
C LEU A 145 -14.72 -1.18 1.54
N HIS A 146 -13.50 -1.73 1.36
CA HIS A 146 -13.24 -2.94 0.59
C HIS A 146 -12.32 -3.91 1.34
N PRO A 147 -12.67 -4.36 2.57
CA PRO A 147 -11.81 -5.23 3.39
C PRO A 147 -11.51 -6.57 2.73
N ASP A 148 -12.43 -7.06 1.92
CA ASP A 148 -12.30 -8.29 1.13
C ASP A 148 -11.23 -8.19 0.01
N ARG A 149 -10.84 -6.97 -0.39
CA ARG A 149 -9.81 -6.71 -1.39
C ARG A 149 -8.43 -6.44 -0.78
N CYS A 150 -8.33 -6.41 0.54
CA CYS A 150 -7.09 -6.13 1.27
C CYS A 150 -6.51 -7.41 1.85
N SER A 151 -5.24 -7.72 1.53
CA SER A 151 -4.43 -8.72 2.23
C SER A 151 -3.51 -8.08 3.28
N GLY A 152 -3.40 -6.76 3.28
CA GLY A 152 -2.65 -5.97 4.25
C GLY A 152 -2.68 -4.49 3.91
N ILE A 153 -2.41 -3.62 4.89
CA ILE A 153 -2.37 -2.17 4.72
C ILE A 153 -1.12 -1.61 5.39
N ILE A 154 -0.42 -0.73 4.69
CA ILE A 154 0.76 -0.01 5.15
C ILE A 154 0.53 1.48 4.98
N GLY A 155 0.38 2.20 6.09
CA GLY A 155 0.31 3.66 6.09
C GLY A 155 1.64 4.28 6.47
N LEU A 156 2.17 5.16 5.62
CA LEU A 156 3.41 5.90 5.85
C LEU A 156 3.07 7.35 6.17
N ASN A 157 3.51 7.83 7.34
CA ASN A 157 3.25 9.19 7.84
C ASN A 157 1.76 9.57 7.95
N THR A 158 0.86 8.60 7.94
CA THR A 158 -0.59 8.79 8.06
C THR A 158 -1.14 7.75 9.03
N ALA A 159 -1.72 8.21 10.13
CA ALA A 159 -2.30 7.34 11.14
C ALA A 159 -3.61 6.71 10.65
N ALA A 160 -3.88 5.49 11.09
CA ALA A 160 -5.12 4.76 10.80
C ALA A 160 -6.40 5.37 11.44
N GLY A 161 -6.28 6.51 12.13
CA GLY A 161 -7.32 7.04 13.01
C GLY A 161 -7.18 6.49 14.44
N ARG A 162 -8.09 6.86 15.34
CA ARG A 162 -8.07 6.31 16.71
C ARG A 162 -8.72 4.91 16.70
N PRO A 163 -8.22 3.97 17.54
CA PRO A 163 -8.96 2.74 17.82
C PRO A 163 -10.34 3.10 18.36
N GLY A 164 -11.41 2.91 17.65
CA GLY A 164 -12.76 3.34 18.01
C GLY A 164 -13.41 4.23 16.95
N ASP A 165 -12.61 4.91 16.11
CA ASP A 165 -13.11 5.59 14.92
C ASP A 165 -13.32 4.58 13.76
N LEU A 166 -12.79 3.36 13.91
CA LEU A 166 -13.00 2.27 12.97
C LEU A 166 -14.25 1.49 13.40
N PRO A 167 -15.19 1.21 12.49
CA PRO A 167 -16.30 0.31 12.80
C PRO A 167 -15.72 -1.05 13.23
N PRO A 168 -16.34 -1.75 14.21
CA PRO A 168 -15.93 -3.09 14.57
C PRO A 168 -16.02 -3.98 13.33
N VAL A 169 -14.91 -4.56 12.92
CA VAL A 169 -14.92 -5.58 11.87
C VAL A 169 -15.38 -6.88 12.56
N GLU A 170 -16.64 -7.23 12.38
CA GLU A 170 -17.15 -8.52 12.84
C GLU A 170 -16.34 -9.63 12.17
N ASN A 171 -15.69 -10.47 12.98
CA ASN A 171 -14.84 -11.59 12.57
C ASN A 171 -13.43 -11.23 12.01
N ALA A 172 -12.88 -10.06 12.31
CA ALA A 172 -11.47 -9.85 12.09
C ALA A 172 -10.64 -10.69 13.08
N GLU A 173 -9.82 -11.59 12.55
CA GLU A 173 -8.69 -12.13 13.34
C GLU A 173 -7.89 -10.93 13.89
N PRO A 174 -7.36 -11.01 15.12
CA PRO A 174 -6.65 -9.90 15.73
C PRO A 174 -5.47 -9.49 14.84
N SER A 175 -5.65 -8.40 14.10
CA SER A 175 -4.59 -7.85 13.28
C SER A 175 -3.51 -7.28 14.18
N LEU A 176 -2.27 -7.71 13.96
CA LEU A 176 -1.11 -7.17 14.66
C LEU A 176 -0.84 -5.75 14.18
N ILE A 177 -1.12 -4.74 15.01
CA ILE A 177 -0.71 -3.37 14.73
C ILE A 177 0.75 -3.25 15.17
N ILE A 178 1.67 -3.22 14.22
CA ILE A 178 3.07 -2.89 14.48
C ILE A 178 3.22 -1.38 14.38
N GLN A 179 3.23 -0.71 15.52
CA GLN A 179 3.52 0.71 15.59
C GLN A 179 5.03 0.91 15.67
N THR A 180 5.61 1.47 14.62
CA THR A 180 6.94 2.08 14.68
C THR A 180 6.79 3.60 14.71
N PRO A 181 7.80 4.39 15.12
CA PRO A 181 7.65 5.84 15.26
C PRO A 181 7.08 6.58 14.06
N ASN A 182 7.13 5.99 12.86
CA ASN A 182 6.68 6.63 11.62
C ASN A 182 5.87 5.70 10.70
N TYR A 183 5.50 4.48 11.14
CA TYR A 183 4.81 3.52 10.27
C TYR A 183 3.76 2.74 11.06
N TYR A 184 2.63 2.47 10.42
CA TYR A 184 1.58 1.59 10.92
C TYR A 184 1.38 0.46 9.91
N VAL A 185 1.47 -0.78 10.36
CA VAL A 185 1.21 -1.96 9.54
C VAL A 185 0.09 -2.74 10.18
N LEU A 186 -0.99 -2.99 9.43
CA LEU A 186 -2.04 -3.93 9.76
C LEU A 186 -1.84 -5.19 8.92
N THR A 187 -1.80 -6.34 9.56
CA THR A 187 -1.75 -7.65 8.89
C THR A 187 -2.90 -8.51 9.34
#